data_f9770e706a9548187a54b077ade84b82
#
_entry.id   f9770e706a9548187a54b077ade84b82
#
_cell.length_a   1.000
_cell.length_b   1.000
_cell.length_c   1.000
_cell.angle_alpha   90.00
_cell.angle_beta   90.00
_cell.angle_gamma   90.00
#
_symmetry.space_group_name_H-M   'P 1'
#
loop_
_entity.id
_entity.type
_entity.pdbx_description
1 polymer ?
#
loop_
_entity_poly.entity_id
_entity_poly.type
_entity_poly.pdbx_seq_one_letter_code
_entity_poly.pdbx_strand_id
1 'polypeptide(L)'
;MSDETPTRLTLSVGEQRIVPLRALSTAGYRWSGSVSGPHPAAITLEVRRGELAPGGPPGPSAPEEAVVRGLEPGRAVVRLEQRRPWEDARPPAAVLELQVEVA
;
A
#
# COMPACT_ATOMS: atom_id res chain seq x y z
N MET A 1 7.24 -19.95 -7.55
CA MET A 1 7.73 -19.50 -7.04
C MET A 1 7.56 -18.34 -6.42
N SER A 2 7.26 -17.47 -6.78
CA SER A 2 7.34 -16.32 -6.01
C SER A 2 6.02 -15.79 -5.70
N ASP A 3 5.84 -15.49 -4.46
CA ASP A 3 4.73 -14.73 -4.01
C ASP A 3 5.05 -13.28 -4.09
N GLU A 4 5.84 -12.90 -5.03
CA GLU A 4 6.28 -11.53 -5.09
C GLU A 4 5.15 -10.59 -5.41
N THR A 5 5.02 -9.57 -4.58
CA THR A 5 4.14 -8.47 -4.88
C THR A 5 4.68 -7.76 -6.11
N PRO A 6 3.83 -7.40 -7.06
CA PRO A 6 4.32 -6.69 -8.23
C PRO A 6 5.00 -5.40 -7.83
N THR A 7 6.18 -5.14 -8.40
CA THR A 7 6.92 -3.92 -8.14
C THR A 7 6.58 -2.82 -9.14
N ARG A 8 5.72 -3.13 -10.10
CA ARG A 8 5.32 -2.17 -11.12
C ARG A 8 3.82 -2.29 -11.37
N LEU A 9 3.15 -1.16 -11.41
CA LEU A 9 1.74 -1.08 -11.75
C LEU A 9 1.56 -0.18 -12.94
N THR A 10 0.70 -0.59 -13.86
CA THR A 10 0.29 0.26 -14.98
C THR A 10 -1.20 0.50 -14.84
N LEU A 11 -1.59 1.77 -14.82
CA LEU A 11 -2.98 2.16 -14.66
C LEU A 11 -3.41 3.09 -15.80
N SER A 12 -4.68 3.05 -16.11
CA SER A 12 -5.30 4.08 -16.93
C SER A 12 -5.81 5.20 -16.05
N VAL A 13 -6.01 6.37 -16.61
CA VAL A 13 -6.60 7.48 -15.87
C VAL A 13 -8.00 7.05 -15.41
N GLY A 14 -8.27 7.24 -14.12
CA GLY A 14 -9.53 6.81 -13.50
C GLY A 14 -9.53 5.40 -12.99
N GLU A 15 -8.52 4.62 -13.32
CA GLU A 15 -8.44 3.24 -12.85
C GLU A 15 -7.90 3.18 -11.42
N GLN A 16 -8.40 2.24 -10.65
CA GLN A 16 -7.99 2.02 -9.28
C GLN A 16 -7.47 0.60 -9.15
N ARG A 17 -6.37 0.46 -8.42
CA ARG A 17 -5.81 -0.86 -8.15
C ARG A 17 -5.66 -1.03 -6.66
N ILE A 18 -6.08 -2.18 -6.15
CA ILE A 18 -5.94 -2.51 -4.74
C ILE A 18 -4.79 -3.49 -4.61
N VAL A 19 -3.83 -3.14 -3.75
CA VAL A 19 -2.67 -3.98 -3.49
C VAL A 19 -2.80 -4.50 -2.07
N PRO A 20 -2.98 -5.80 -1.89
CA PRO A 20 -3.08 -6.36 -0.54
C PRO A 20 -1.73 -6.28 0.15
N LEU A 21 -1.75 -5.92 1.42
CA LEU A 21 -0.57 -5.79 2.24
C LEU A 21 -0.59 -6.87 3.31
N ARG A 22 0.57 -7.46 3.53
CA ARG A 22 0.69 -8.52 4.51
C ARG A 22 0.60 -7.93 5.90
N ALA A 23 -0.32 -8.43 6.69
CA ALA A 23 -0.49 -7.95 8.06
C ALA A 23 0.39 -8.76 9.01
N LEU A 24 1.21 -8.09 9.79
CA LEU A 24 1.86 -8.67 10.96
C LEU A 24 1.01 -8.25 12.15
N SER A 25 -0.08 -8.96 12.34
CA SER A 25 -1.14 -8.49 13.18
C SER A 25 -0.90 -8.53 14.66
N THR A 26 0.02 -9.33 15.12
CA THR A 26 0.10 -9.59 16.56
C THR A 26 0.95 -8.60 17.32
N ALA A 27 1.58 -7.66 16.67
CA ALA A 27 2.57 -6.82 17.31
C ALA A 27 2.35 -5.33 17.10
N GLY A 28 1.18 -4.94 16.66
CA GLY A 28 0.87 -3.53 16.48
C GLY A 28 1.51 -2.87 15.26
N TYR A 29 1.96 -3.67 14.32
CA TYR A 29 2.53 -3.12 13.09
C TYR A 29 1.45 -2.52 12.22
N ARG A 30 1.78 -1.43 11.58
CA ARG A 30 0.91 -0.72 10.66
C ARG A 30 1.65 -0.33 9.41
N TRP A 31 0.95 -0.36 8.30
CA TRP A 31 1.48 0.11 7.05
C TRP A 31 1.22 1.60 6.90
N SER A 32 2.20 2.31 6.36
CA SER A 32 2.05 3.69 5.97
C SER A 32 2.64 3.84 4.57
N GLY A 33 2.19 4.83 3.83
CA GLY A 33 2.64 5.01 2.47
C GLY A 33 3.00 6.44 2.15
N SER A 34 3.85 6.59 1.16
CA SER A 34 4.21 7.89 0.62
C SER A 34 4.33 7.79 -0.89
N VAL A 35 4.15 8.91 -1.55
CA VAL A 35 4.23 9.01 -3.00
C VAL A 35 5.34 9.97 -3.36
N SER A 36 6.20 9.55 -4.29
CA SER A 36 7.27 10.39 -4.79
C SER A 36 7.45 10.12 -6.28
N GLY A 37 8.59 10.50 -6.82
CA GLY A 37 8.91 10.25 -8.22
C GLY A 37 8.75 11.48 -9.07
N PRO A 38 8.85 11.34 -10.40
CA PRO A 38 8.82 12.51 -11.29
C PRO A 38 7.49 13.24 -11.29
N HIS A 39 6.37 12.51 -11.06
CA HIS A 39 5.05 13.12 -11.15
C HIS A 39 4.13 12.53 -10.08
N PRO A 40 4.37 12.86 -8.80
CA PRO A 40 3.56 12.26 -7.73
C PRO A 40 2.08 12.63 -7.81
N ALA A 41 1.73 13.72 -8.47
CA ALA A 41 0.33 14.09 -8.63
C ALA A 41 -0.42 13.20 -9.62
N ALA A 42 0.28 12.30 -10.32
CA ALA A 42 -0.39 11.39 -11.25
C ALA A 42 -1.28 10.38 -10.54
N ILE A 43 -1.08 10.16 -9.25
CA ILE A 43 -1.82 9.15 -8.50
C ILE A 43 -2.24 9.68 -7.14
N THR A 44 -3.23 8.99 -6.56
CA THR A 44 -3.49 9.09 -5.13
C THR A 44 -3.22 7.75 -4.49
N LEU A 45 -2.86 7.78 -3.24
CA LEU A 45 -2.57 6.58 -2.45
C LEU A 45 -3.33 6.65 -1.15
N GLU A 46 -3.99 5.55 -0.83
CA GLU A 46 -4.66 5.40 0.45
C GLU A 46 -4.29 4.05 1.02
N VAL A 47 -3.89 4.00 2.29
CA VAL A 47 -3.66 2.74 3.00
C VAL A 47 -4.80 2.58 3.99
N ARG A 48 -5.52 1.48 3.88
CA ARG A 48 -6.71 1.26 4.71
C ARG A 48 -6.76 -0.19 5.15
N ARG A 49 -7.58 -0.46 6.15
CA ARG A 49 -7.87 -1.81 6.55
C ARG A 49 -8.97 -2.36 5.66
N GLY A 50 -8.77 -3.57 5.18
CA GLY A 50 -9.78 -4.25 4.42
C GLY A 50 -10.98 -4.55 5.31
N GLU A 51 -12.14 -4.69 4.69
CA GLU A 51 -13.35 -5.01 5.42
C GLU A 51 -13.38 -6.49 5.74
N LEU A 52 -13.78 -6.78 6.97
CA LEU A 52 -14.05 -8.15 7.34
C LEU A 52 -15.45 -8.53 6.86
N ALA A 53 -15.61 -9.78 6.51
CA ALA A 53 -16.92 -10.27 6.09
C ALA A 53 -17.92 -10.05 7.22
N PRO A 54 -19.17 -9.66 6.90
CA PRO A 54 -20.17 -9.48 7.94
C PRO A 54 -20.34 -10.76 8.74
N GLY A 55 -20.40 -10.65 10.06
CA GLY A 55 -20.50 -11.79 10.92
C GLY A 55 -19.19 -12.49 11.22
N GLY A 56 -18.09 -12.05 10.65
CA GLY A 56 -16.80 -12.59 10.96
C GLY A 56 -16.36 -12.21 12.36
N PRO A 57 -15.46 -12.99 12.96
CA PRO A 57 -14.99 -12.66 14.29
C PRO A 57 -14.22 -11.34 14.27
N PRO A 58 -14.43 -10.47 15.25
CA PRO A 58 -13.60 -9.30 15.38
C PRO A 58 -12.19 -9.76 15.68
N GLY A 59 -11.24 -9.26 14.96
CA GLY A 59 -9.87 -9.64 15.20
C GLY A 59 -8.94 -8.50 14.92
N PRO A 60 -7.76 -8.52 15.55
CA PRO A 60 -6.77 -7.51 15.30
C PRO A 60 -6.10 -7.69 13.94
N SER A 61 -6.47 -8.73 13.21
CA SER A 61 -5.77 -9.09 12.00
C SER A 61 -6.51 -8.73 10.73
N ALA A 62 -7.30 -7.67 10.77
CA ALA A 62 -7.91 -7.17 9.54
C ALA A 62 -6.79 -6.86 8.54
N PRO A 63 -6.88 -7.40 7.32
CA PRO A 63 -5.85 -7.15 6.34
C PRO A 63 -5.80 -5.67 5.98
N GLU A 64 -4.61 -5.17 5.74
CA GLU A 64 -4.45 -3.82 5.24
C GLU A 64 -4.28 -3.88 3.73
N GLU A 65 -4.65 -2.82 3.07
CA GLU A 65 -4.51 -2.75 1.63
C GLU A 65 -4.15 -1.33 1.21
N ALA A 66 -3.41 -1.23 0.13
CA ALA A 66 -3.09 0.05 -0.47
C ALA A 66 -3.97 0.22 -1.70
N VAL A 67 -4.60 1.38 -1.80
CA VAL A 67 -5.45 1.71 -2.95
C VAL A 67 -4.73 2.80 -3.75
N VAL A 68 -4.39 2.48 -4.98
CA VAL A 68 -3.70 3.39 -5.89
C VAL A 68 -4.65 3.74 -7.01
N ARG A 69 -4.86 5.03 -7.21
CA ARG A 69 -5.76 5.50 -8.25
C ARG A 69 -5.03 6.42 -9.21
N GLY A 70 -5.17 6.16 -10.51
CA GLY A 70 -4.59 7.01 -11.54
C GLY A 70 -5.43 8.26 -11.76
N LEU A 71 -4.80 9.42 -11.71
CA LEU A 71 -5.47 10.70 -11.91
C LEU A 71 -5.12 11.33 -13.26
N GLU A 72 -3.86 11.24 -13.66
CA GLU A 72 -3.41 11.83 -14.89
C GLU A 72 -2.18 11.08 -15.38
N PRO A 73 -1.84 11.17 -16.66
CA PRO A 73 -0.67 10.46 -17.17
C PRO A 73 0.60 10.91 -16.48
N GLY A 74 1.46 9.96 -16.16
CA GLY A 74 2.71 10.24 -15.50
C GLY A 74 3.24 9.04 -14.76
N ARG A 75 4.38 9.23 -14.10
CA ARG A 75 5.04 8.19 -13.32
C ARG A 75 5.20 8.64 -11.89
N ALA A 76 4.94 7.72 -10.98
CA ALA A 76 5.10 7.97 -9.56
C ALA A 76 5.67 6.73 -8.90
N VAL A 77 6.24 6.91 -7.72
CA VAL A 77 6.77 5.82 -6.91
C VAL A 77 6.00 5.81 -5.60
N VAL A 78 5.48 4.65 -5.27
CA VAL A 78 4.79 4.43 -4.00
C VAL A 78 5.73 3.66 -3.10
N ARG A 79 5.96 4.18 -1.91
CA ARG A 79 6.75 3.49 -0.90
C ARG A 79 5.86 3.20 0.29
N LEU A 80 5.78 1.93 0.64
CA LEU A 80 4.97 1.45 1.76
C LEU A 80 5.91 0.88 2.80
N GLU A 81 5.71 1.26 4.05
CA GLU A 81 6.55 0.81 5.15
C GLU A 81 5.68 0.26 6.26
N GLN A 82 6.10 -0.84 6.84
CA GLN A 82 5.42 -1.44 7.97
C GLN A 82 6.23 -1.19 9.22
N ARG A 83 5.64 -0.49 10.18
CA ARG A 83 6.29 -0.10 11.43
C ARG A 83 5.33 -0.19 12.58
N ARG A 84 5.87 -0.27 13.77
CA ARG A 84 5.11 0.05 14.98
C ARG A 84 5.16 1.56 15.17
N PRO A 85 4.02 2.22 15.39
CA PRO A 85 4.02 3.68 15.47
C PRO A 85 4.92 4.28 16.56
N TRP A 86 5.17 3.51 17.63
CA TRP A 86 6.00 4.00 18.72
C TRP A 86 7.49 3.69 18.55
N GLU A 87 7.88 3.12 17.43
CA GLU A 87 9.27 2.77 17.19
C GLU A 87 9.82 3.53 15.99
N ASP A 88 9.70 4.86 16.03
CA ASP A 88 10.14 5.67 14.89
C ASP A 88 11.61 5.58 14.59
N ALA A 89 12.43 5.33 15.59
CA ALA A 89 13.88 5.30 15.40
C ALA A 89 14.38 4.00 14.79
N ARG A 90 13.52 3.00 14.68
CA ARG A 90 13.93 1.70 14.13
C ARG A 90 13.59 1.62 12.66
N PRO A 91 14.37 0.86 11.89
CA PRO A 91 14.02 0.63 10.51
C PRO A 91 12.69 -0.12 10.41
N PRO A 92 11.95 0.07 9.31
CA PRO A 92 10.67 -0.61 9.15
C PRO A 92 10.85 -2.11 9.10
N ALA A 93 9.83 -2.84 9.57
CA ALA A 93 9.84 -4.29 9.52
C ALA A 93 9.74 -4.80 8.09
N ALA A 94 9.06 -4.04 7.23
CA ALA A 94 8.95 -4.39 5.83
C ALA A 94 8.84 -3.10 5.01
N VAL A 95 9.36 -3.15 3.80
CA VAL A 95 9.28 -2.05 2.85
C VAL A 95 8.85 -2.63 1.52
N LEU A 96 7.89 -1.98 0.89
CA LEU A 96 7.44 -2.34 -0.44
C LEU A 96 7.48 -1.08 -1.29
N GLU A 97 8.13 -1.15 -2.43
CA GLU A 97 8.21 -0.02 -3.34
C GLU A 97 7.58 -0.40 -4.66
N LEU A 98 6.67 0.44 -5.14
CA LEU A 98 5.97 0.21 -6.39
C LEU A 98 6.25 1.36 -7.35
N GLN A 99 6.58 1.02 -8.58
CA GLN A 99 6.67 2.00 -9.64
C GLN A 99 5.33 2.00 -10.36
N VAL A 100 4.70 3.16 -10.41
CA VAL A 100 3.37 3.29 -10.98
C VAL A 100 3.44 4.15 -12.23
N GLU A 101 2.89 3.63 -13.30
CA GLU A 101 2.79 4.38 -14.55
C GLU A 101 1.32 4.54 -14.88
N VAL A 102 0.89 5.78 -15.12
CA VAL A 102 -0.47 6.09 -15.54
C VAL A 102 -0.42 6.52 -17.00
N ALA A 103 -1.19 5.85 -17.81
CA ALA A 103 -1.23 6.12 -19.25
C ALA A 103 -2.47 6.94 -19.65
#